data_169ff832ced1895046d3b926178eea32
#
_entry.id   169ff832ced1895046d3b926178eea32
#
_cell.length_a   1.000
_cell.length_b   1.000
_cell.length_c   1.000
_cell.angle_alpha   90.00
_cell.angle_beta   90.00
_cell.angle_gamma   90.00
#
_symmetry.space_group_name_H-M   'P 1'
#
loop_
_entity.id
_entity.type
_entity.pdbx_description
1 polymer ?
#
loop_
_entity_poly.entity_id
_entity_poly.type
_entity_poly.pdbx_seq_one_letter_code
_entity_poly.pdbx_strand_id
1 'polypeptide(L)'
;MMTMEDDHHEFFELMQKFRSLNLLATLPLPRQDYMVLYAVDCLQKEHTDSCTVSMITKKMQIPQPAVSRTLRSLENGGYLQREVCRSDRRNTYVSLTDAGKAAVQEAVQTLTAFHEGIQRRFTKEEAEQLKTLLQRLYEAAAEQLAEMKKGAQKPDGKTL
;
A
#
# COMPACT_ATOMS: atom_id res chain seq x y z
N MET A 1 37.24 -3.36 11.32
CA MET A 1 36.37 -4.43 11.79
C MET A 1 35.05 -3.74 12.18
N MET A 2 34.07 -3.78 11.29
CA MET A 2 32.77 -3.14 11.49
C MET A 2 32.06 -3.87 12.64
N THR A 3 31.52 -3.16 13.59
CA THR A 3 30.80 -3.77 14.71
C THR A 3 29.34 -4.04 14.30
N MET A 4 28.65 -4.98 14.97
CA MET A 4 27.22 -5.22 14.71
C MET A 4 26.36 -3.94 14.93
N GLU A 5 26.81 -3.01 15.76
CA GLU A 5 26.13 -1.73 15.97
C GLU A 5 26.27 -0.80 14.76
N ASP A 6 27.43 -0.81 14.09
CA ASP A 6 27.67 -0.02 12.87
C ASP A 6 26.79 -0.49 11.71
N ASP A 7 26.68 -1.83 11.52
CA ASP A 7 25.82 -2.43 10.49
C ASP A 7 24.34 -2.09 10.69
N HIS A 8 23.87 -2.09 11.94
CA HIS A 8 22.51 -1.68 12.29
C HIS A 8 22.22 -0.23 11.94
N HIS A 9 23.19 0.65 12.22
CA HIS A 9 23.03 2.08 11.96
C HIS A 9 22.96 2.37 10.45
N GLU A 10 23.88 1.82 9.66
CA GLU A 10 23.90 2.00 8.21
C GLU A 10 22.64 1.46 7.55
N PHE A 11 22.19 0.28 7.94
CA PHE A 11 20.95 -0.30 7.44
C PHE A 11 19.73 0.58 7.76
N PHE A 12 19.65 1.05 9.01
CA PHE A 12 18.56 1.93 9.45
C PHE A 12 18.57 3.25 8.68
N GLU A 13 19.71 3.87 8.51
CA GLU A 13 19.85 5.11 7.72
C GLU A 13 19.41 4.91 6.27
N LEU A 14 19.83 3.80 5.64
CA LEU A 14 19.42 3.47 4.27
C LEU A 14 17.90 3.32 4.17
N MET A 15 17.27 2.60 5.09
CA MET A 15 15.83 2.44 5.14
C MET A 15 15.11 3.77 5.35
N GLN A 16 15.65 4.68 6.18
CA GLN A 16 15.11 6.03 6.36
C GLN A 16 15.23 6.86 5.07
N LYS A 17 16.35 6.77 4.35
CA LYS A 17 16.52 7.43 3.04
C LYS A 17 15.46 6.92 2.04
N PHE A 18 15.25 5.60 1.93
CA PHE A 18 14.18 5.05 1.08
C PHE A 18 12.80 5.53 1.49
N ARG A 19 12.51 5.56 2.79
CA ARG A 19 11.22 6.04 3.30
C ARG A 19 10.97 7.52 2.99
N SER A 20 12.04 8.34 2.91
CA SER A 20 11.94 9.76 2.57
C SER A 20 11.62 10.01 1.10
N LEU A 21 11.83 9.02 0.21
CA LEU A 21 11.47 9.10 -1.18
C LEU A 21 9.94 9.07 -1.32
N ASN A 22 9.35 10.25 -1.53
CA ASN A 22 7.90 10.39 -1.67
C ASN A 22 7.55 10.74 -3.12
N LEU A 23 7.67 9.75 -4.00
CA LEU A 23 7.39 9.93 -5.43
C LEU A 23 5.97 10.44 -5.69
N LEU A 24 5.00 9.94 -4.93
CA LEU A 24 3.61 10.35 -5.09
C LEU A 24 3.32 11.78 -4.61
N ALA A 25 4.27 12.45 -3.93
CA ALA A 25 4.14 13.88 -3.61
C ALA A 25 4.23 14.79 -4.84
N THR A 26 4.69 14.28 -5.98
CA THR A 26 4.69 15.01 -7.26
C THR A 26 3.31 15.05 -7.93
N LEU A 27 2.36 14.25 -7.43
CA LEU A 27 1.01 14.12 -7.97
C LEU A 27 0.03 14.99 -7.17
N PRO A 28 -1.09 15.45 -7.80
CA PRO A 28 -2.01 16.41 -7.19
C PRO A 28 -2.80 15.91 -5.98
N LEU A 29 -2.93 14.60 -5.79
CA LEU A 29 -3.63 14.01 -4.66
C LEU A 29 -2.69 13.45 -3.59
N PRO A 30 -3.11 13.40 -2.32
CA PRO A 30 -2.37 12.71 -1.27
C PRO A 30 -2.12 11.23 -1.60
N ARG A 31 -0.97 10.70 -1.16
CA ARG A 31 -0.59 9.29 -1.38
C ARG A 31 -1.72 8.31 -0.99
N GLN A 32 -2.38 8.55 0.13
CA GLN A 32 -3.44 7.66 0.61
C GLN A 32 -4.64 7.63 -0.34
N ASP A 33 -4.97 8.75 -0.97
CA ASP A 33 -6.05 8.88 -1.93
C ASP A 33 -5.76 8.04 -3.18
N TYR A 34 -4.53 8.11 -3.72
CA TYR A 34 -4.10 7.24 -4.83
C TYR A 34 -4.14 5.77 -4.47
N MET A 35 -3.73 5.40 -3.25
CA MET A 35 -3.79 4.01 -2.81
C MET A 35 -5.23 3.48 -2.77
N VAL A 36 -6.19 4.30 -2.35
CA VAL A 36 -7.62 3.93 -2.36
C VAL A 36 -8.14 3.84 -3.78
N LEU A 37 -7.88 4.84 -4.64
CA LEU A 37 -8.29 4.80 -6.05
C LEU A 37 -7.73 3.57 -6.78
N TYR A 38 -6.45 3.27 -6.58
CA TYR A 38 -5.82 2.08 -7.16
C TYR A 38 -6.43 0.78 -6.64
N ALA A 39 -6.75 0.70 -5.33
CA ALA A 39 -7.42 -0.47 -4.77
C ALA A 39 -8.82 -0.68 -5.39
N VAL A 40 -9.57 0.40 -5.63
CA VAL A 40 -10.86 0.35 -6.31
C VAL A 40 -10.69 -0.09 -7.76
N ASP A 41 -9.73 0.45 -8.50
CA ASP A 41 -9.43 0.06 -9.89
C ASP A 41 -9.12 -1.44 -10.01
N CYS A 42 -8.24 -1.95 -9.14
CA CYS A 42 -7.92 -3.37 -9.11
C CYS A 42 -9.15 -4.24 -8.81
N LEU A 43 -9.94 -3.87 -7.79
CA LEU A 43 -11.13 -4.63 -7.41
C LEU A 43 -12.20 -4.63 -8.51
N GLN A 44 -12.36 -3.51 -9.23
CA GLN A 44 -13.29 -3.45 -10.37
C GLN A 44 -12.82 -4.31 -11.54
N LYS A 45 -11.51 -4.47 -11.75
CA LYS A 45 -10.96 -5.38 -12.76
C LYS A 45 -11.08 -6.85 -12.38
N GLU A 46 -10.97 -7.17 -11.09
CA GLU A 46 -11.10 -8.52 -10.55
C GLU A 46 -12.59 -8.97 -10.45
N HIS A 47 -13.48 -8.02 -10.11
CA HIS A 47 -14.91 -8.27 -9.83
C HIS A 47 -15.77 -7.25 -10.56
N THR A 48 -16.25 -7.60 -11.73
CA THR A 48 -16.85 -6.71 -12.74
C THR A 48 -18.00 -5.81 -12.23
N ASP A 49 -18.68 -6.12 -11.09
CA ASP A 49 -19.89 -5.40 -10.65
C ASP A 49 -20.01 -5.08 -9.16
N SER A 50 -19.01 -5.35 -8.32
CA SER A 50 -19.24 -5.23 -6.87
C SER A 50 -18.01 -4.87 -6.02
N CYS A 51 -17.40 -3.70 -6.27
CA CYS A 51 -16.40 -3.19 -5.34
C CYS A 51 -17.11 -2.56 -4.13
N THR A 52 -16.97 -3.17 -2.96
CA THR A 52 -17.58 -2.68 -1.71
C THR A 52 -16.53 -2.06 -0.77
N VAL A 53 -16.99 -1.19 0.16
CA VAL A 53 -16.13 -0.62 1.20
C VAL A 53 -15.40 -1.70 2.01
N SER A 54 -16.08 -2.82 2.28
CA SER A 54 -15.48 -3.96 2.99
C SER A 54 -14.32 -4.59 2.22
N MET A 55 -14.47 -4.78 0.90
CA MET A 55 -13.41 -5.32 0.04
C MET A 55 -12.20 -4.38 -0.02
N ILE A 56 -12.43 -3.07 -0.12
CA ILE A 56 -11.37 -2.06 -0.11
C ILE A 56 -10.61 -2.12 1.23
N THR A 57 -11.33 -2.15 2.35
CA THR A 57 -10.75 -2.24 3.70
C THR A 57 -9.87 -3.49 3.84
N LYS A 58 -10.37 -4.64 3.38
CA LYS A 58 -9.62 -5.91 3.40
C LYS A 58 -8.37 -5.86 2.51
N LYS A 59 -8.49 -5.32 1.29
CA LYS A 59 -7.37 -5.23 0.35
C LYS A 59 -6.27 -4.30 0.86
N MET A 60 -6.65 -3.19 1.49
CA MET A 60 -5.71 -2.19 2.02
C MET A 60 -5.14 -2.52 3.40
N GLN A 61 -5.76 -3.42 4.15
CA GLN A 61 -5.38 -3.78 5.53
C GLN A 61 -5.30 -2.56 6.49
N ILE A 62 -6.17 -1.57 6.28
CA ILE A 62 -6.28 -0.38 7.14
C ILE A 62 -7.67 -0.31 7.77
N PRO A 63 -7.81 0.36 8.95
CA PRO A 63 -9.09 0.43 9.64
C PRO A 63 -10.20 1.07 8.79
N GLN A 64 -11.38 0.49 8.82
CA GLN A 64 -12.54 0.96 8.05
C GLN A 64 -12.86 2.47 8.24
N PRO A 65 -12.71 3.08 9.43
CA PRO A 65 -12.93 4.52 9.58
C PRO A 65 -11.97 5.37 8.74
N ALA A 66 -10.73 4.93 8.55
CA ALA A 66 -9.75 5.62 7.71
C ALA A 66 -10.14 5.50 6.22
N VAL A 67 -10.49 4.29 5.75
CA VAL A 67 -11.00 4.08 4.39
C VAL A 67 -12.22 4.95 4.13
N SER A 68 -13.20 4.96 5.05
CA SER A 68 -14.44 5.73 4.90
C SER A 68 -14.21 7.24 4.79
N ARG A 69 -13.23 7.78 5.52
CA ARG A 69 -12.84 9.21 5.41
C ARG A 69 -12.24 9.53 4.06
N THR A 70 -11.32 8.70 3.60
CA THR A 70 -10.69 8.86 2.27
C THR A 70 -11.72 8.73 1.15
N LEU A 71 -12.61 7.73 1.22
CA LEU A 71 -13.68 7.58 0.23
C LEU A 71 -14.60 8.81 0.17
N ARG A 72 -14.94 9.42 1.31
CA ARG A 72 -15.74 10.65 1.35
C ARG A 72 -15.00 11.84 0.71
N SER A 73 -13.70 11.98 0.99
CA SER A 73 -12.86 13.02 0.37
C SER A 73 -12.82 12.87 -1.14
N LEU A 74 -12.57 11.65 -1.63
CA LEU A 74 -12.51 11.33 -3.04
C LEU A 74 -13.85 11.49 -3.78
N GLU A 75 -14.96 11.15 -3.11
CA GLU A 75 -16.30 11.38 -3.65
C GLU A 75 -16.60 12.87 -3.77
N ASN A 76 -16.30 13.67 -2.74
CA ASN A 76 -16.44 15.12 -2.78
C ASN A 76 -15.54 15.77 -3.86
N GLY A 77 -14.36 15.18 -4.12
CA GLY A 77 -13.45 15.57 -5.18
C GLY A 77 -13.86 15.10 -6.58
N GLY A 78 -14.93 14.31 -6.70
CA GLY A 78 -15.43 13.81 -7.98
C GLY A 78 -14.63 12.65 -8.59
N TYR A 79 -13.75 12.01 -7.83
CA TYR A 79 -12.89 10.90 -8.31
C TYR A 79 -13.58 9.54 -8.22
N LEU A 80 -14.56 9.40 -7.36
CA LEU A 80 -15.36 8.18 -7.23
C LEU A 80 -16.81 8.51 -6.92
N GLN A 81 -17.67 7.50 -7.08
CA GLN A 81 -19.07 7.56 -6.68
C GLN A 81 -19.41 6.35 -5.80
N ARG A 82 -20.40 6.55 -4.91
CA ARG A 82 -20.91 5.49 -4.03
C ARG A 82 -22.40 5.31 -4.25
N GLU A 83 -22.82 4.06 -4.31
CA GLU A 83 -24.21 3.69 -4.45
C GLU A 83 -24.59 2.65 -3.38
N VAL A 84 -25.65 2.92 -2.63
CA VAL A 84 -26.17 1.95 -1.68
C VAL A 84 -26.84 0.81 -2.42
N CYS A 85 -26.46 -0.42 -2.12
CA CYS A 85 -27.05 -1.59 -2.73
C CYS A 85 -28.56 -1.65 -2.43
N ARG A 86 -29.40 -1.71 -3.47
CA ARG A 86 -30.86 -1.75 -3.32
C ARG A 86 -31.35 -3.03 -2.66
N SER A 87 -30.66 -4.14 -2.88
CA SER A 87 -31.00 -5.47 -2.34
C SER A 87 -30.45 -5.70 -0.93
N ASP A 88 -29.34 -5.04 -0.55
CA ASP A 88 -28.75 -5.11 0.78
C ASP A 88 -28.16 -3.76 1.18
N ARG A 89 -28.95 -2.97 1.92
CA ARG A 89 -28.54 -1.63 2.39
C ARG A 89 -27.29 -1.60 3.30
N ARG A 90 -26.78 -2.77 3.70
CA ARG A 90 -25.51 -2.87 4.47
C ARG A 90 -24.31 -2.73 3.55
N ASN A 91 -24.47 -2.94 2.25
CA ASN A 91 -23.42 -2.85 1.26
C ASN A 91 -23.50 -1.51 0.52
N THR A 92 -22.37 -0.85 0.41
CA THR A 92 -22.17 0.34 -0.41
C THR A 92 -21.17 -0.01 -1.50
N TYR A 93 -21.59 0.09 -2.74
CA TYR A 93 -20.73 -0.05 -3.91
C TYR A 93 -19.93 1.23 -4.13
N VAL A 94 -18.71 1.04 -4.58
CA VAL A 94 -17.78 2.12 -4.90
C VAL A 94 -17.29 1.92 -6.32
N SER A 95 -17.35 2.96 -7.13
CA SER A 95 -16.83 2.93 -8.49
C SER A 95 -16.04 4.20 -8.81
N LEU A 96 -15.03 4.07 -9.68
CA LEU A 96 -14.26 5.20 -10.18
C LEU A 96 -15.09 5.99 -11.21
N THR A 97 -15.03 7.30 -11.11
CA THR A 97 -15.43 8.20 -12.20
C THR A 97 -14.35 8.24 -13.28
N ASP A 98 -14.60 8.89 -14.40
CA ASP A 98 -13.57 9.08 -15.42
C ASP A 98 -12.38 9.91 -14.90
N ALA A 99 -12.65 10.90 -14.02
CA ALA A 99 -11.60 11.63 -13.31
C ALA A 99 -10.77 10.72 -12.39
N GLY A 100 -11.42 9.79 -11.68
CA GLY A 100 -10.74 8.79 -10.86
C GLY A 100 -9.87 7.83 -11.66
N LYS A 101 -10.37 7.35 -12.80
CA LYS A 101 -9.59 6.51 -13.73
C LYS A 101 -8.37 7.25 -14.29
N ALA A 102 -8.55 8.52 -14.69
CA ALA A 102 -7.46 9.36 -15.18
C ALA A 102 -6.39 9.57 -14.09
N ALA A 103 -6.79 9.86 -12.85
CA ALA A 103 -5.85 10.01 -11.73
C ALA A 103 -5.05 8.72 -11.44
N VAL A 104 -5.72 7.54 -11.47
CA VAL A 104 -5.02 6.25 -11.34
C VAL A 104 -4.02 6.06 -12.48
N GLN A 105 -4.42 6.35 -13.72
CA GLN A 105 -3.56 6.19 -14.88
C GLN A 105 -2.33 7.09 -14.81
N GLU A 106 -2.49 8.35 -14.41
CA GLU A 106 -1.39 9.29 -14.20
C GLU A 106 -0.41 8.80 -13.14
N ALA A 107 -0.92 8.32 -12.01
CA ALA A 107 -0.09 7.75 -10.95
C ALA A 107 0.67 6.51 -11.43
N VAL A 108 0.02 5.60 -12.15
CA VAL A 108 0.66 4.41 -12.72
C VAL A 108 1.75 4.80 -13.72
N GLN A 109 1.49 5.76 -14.60
CA GLN A 109 2.49 6.24 -15.57
C GLN A 109 3.71 6.84 -14.86
N THR A 110 3.49 7.67 -13.82
CA THR A 110 4.57 8.26 -13.02
C THR A 110 5.41 7.19 -12.33
N LEU A 111 4.77 6.18 -11.71
CA LEU A 111 5.46 5.05 -11.08
C LEU A 111 6.24 4.22 -12.10
N THR A 112 5.66 3.96 -13.26
CA THR A 112 6.30 3.21 -14.35
C THR A 112 7.54 3.94 -14.87
N ALA A 113 7.43 5.22 -15.17
CA ALA A 113 8.55 6.04 -15.63
C ALA A 113 9.69 6.10 -14.59
N PHE A 114 9.34 6.21 -13.32
CA PHE A 114 10.31 6.15 -12.22
C PHE A 114 11.02 4.79 -12.16
N HIS A 115 10.25 3.71 -12.22
CA HIS A 115 10.80 2.35 -12.22
C HIS A 115 11.75 2.10 -13.41
N GLU A 116 11.33 2.47 -14.62
CA GLU A 116 12.17 2.39 -15.82
C GLU A 116 13.45 3.24 -15.69
N GLY A 117 13.33 4.43 -15.09
CA GLY A 117 14.47 5.30 -14.81
C GLY A 117 15.49 4.67 -13.84
N ILE A 118 15.00 3.90 -12.87
CA ILE A 118 15.86 3.13 -11.96
C ILE A 118 16.47 1.94 -12.73
N GLN A 119 15.65 1.15 -13.42
CA GLN A 119 16.13 -0.05 -14.13
C GLN A 119 17.27 0.26 -15.12
N ARG A 120 17.23 1.40 -15.79
CA ARG A 120 18.33 1.82 -16.70
C ARG A 120 19.68 2.03 -16.01
N ARG A 121 19.74 2.07 -14.68
CA ARG A 121 20.96 2.22 -13.87
C ARG A 121 21.54 0.90 -13.37
N PHE A 122 20.85 -0.20 -13.62
CA PHE A 122 21.24 -1.55 -13.23
C PHE A 122 21.34 -2.44 -14.46
N THR A 123 22.25 -3.40 -14.44
CA THR A 123 22.22 -4.52 -15.40
C THR A 123 21.01 -5.40 -15.09
N LYS A 124 20.63 -6.26 -16.02
CA LYS A 124 19.51 -7.19 -15.83
C LYS A 124 19.78 -8.13 -14.64
N GLU A 125 21.02 -8.60 -14.54
CA GLU A 125 21.48 -9.49 -13.48
C GLU A 125 21.41 -8.82 -12.10
N GLU A 126 21.87 -7.56 -11.99
CA GLU A 126 21.79 -6.78 -10.75
C GLU A 126 20.34 -6.52 -10.35
N ALA A 127 19.45 -6.21 -11.29
CA ALA A 127 18.03 -6.00 -11.02
C ALA A 127 17.33 -7.26 -10.49
N GLU A 128 17.62 -8.44 -11.06
CA GLU A 128 17.08 -9.71 -10.57
C GLU A 128 17.67 -10.12 -9.21
N GLN A 129 18.94 -9.88 -8.97
CA GLN A 129 19.56 -10.09 -7.66
C GLN A 129 18.92 -9.19 -6.60
N LEU A 130 18.77 -7.89 -6.88
CA LEU A 130 18.13 -6.93 -5.98
C LEU A 130 16.71 -7.36 -5.64
N LYS A 131 15.91 -7.74 -6.63
CA LYS A 131 14.53 -8.23 -6.42
C LYS A 131 14.52 -9.46 -5.51
N THR A 132 15.40 -10.42 -5.74
CA THR A 132 15.51 -11.64 -4.93
C THR A 132 15.89 -11.32 -3.48
N LEU A 133 16.86 -10.42 -3.28
CA LEU A 133 17.29 -10.01 -1.94
C LEU A 133 16.21 -9.22 -1.19
N LEU A 134 15.50 -8.33 -1.87
CA LEU A 134 14.37 -7.60 -1.28
C LEU A 134 13.22 -8.53 -0.89
N GLN A 135 12.92 -9.54 -1.70
CA GLN A 135 11.90 -10.54 -1.38
C GLN A 135 12.28 -11.34 -0.12
N ARG A 136 13.53 -11.82 -0.05
CA ARG A 136 14.04 -12.54 1.12
C ARG A 136 14.05 -11.67 2.39
N LEU A 137 14.42 -10.40 2.25
CA LEU A 137 14.40 -9.44 3.35
C LEU A 137 12.97 -9.24 3.89
N TYR A 138 11.99 -9.09 2.99
CA TYR A 138 10.59 -8.97 3.36
C TYR A 138 10.08 -10.22 4.12
N GLU A 139 10.37 -11.41 3.61
CA GLU A 139 9.96 -12.67 4.22
C GLU A 139 10.55 -12.83 5.62
N ALA A 140 11.87 -12.63 5.77
CA ALA A 140 12.55 -12.70 7.06
C ALA A 140 12.00 -11.68 8.06
N ALA A 141 11.75 -10.44 7.62
CA ALA A 141 11.19 -9.40 8.48
C ALA A 141 9.74 -9.73 8.90
N ALA A 142 8.93 -10.30 8.00
CA ALA A 142 7.56 -10.71 8.30
C ALA A 142 7.51 -11.86 9.32
N GLU A 143 8.39 -12.86 9.16
CA GLU A 143 8.52 -13.99 10.10
C GLU A 143 8.96 -13.49 11.48
N GLN A 144 10.01 -12.67 11.55
CA GLN A 144 10.52 -12.12 12.81
C GLN A 144 9.46 -11.29 13.53
N LEU A 145 8.71 -10.46 12.79
CA LEU A 145 7.62 -9.67 13.36
C LEU A 145 6.48 -10.57 13.92
N ALA A 146 6.18 -11.67 13.24
CA ALA A 146 5.19 -12.63 13.71
C ALA A 146 5.62 -13.33 15.00
N GLU A 147 6.90 -13.68 15.12
CA GLU A 147 7.48 -14.28 16.35
C GLU A 147 7.44 -13.29 17.51
N MET A 148 7.85 -12.04 17.30
CA MET A 148 7.81 -10.99 18.33
C MET A 148 6.37 -10.77 18.85
N LYS A 149 5.37 -10.78 17.97
CA LYS A 149 3.96 -10.66 18.36
C LYS A 149 3.47 -11.87 19.18
N LYS A 150 3.91 -13.08 18.85
CA LYS A 150 3.59 -14.29 19.63
C LYS A 150 4.24 -14.26 21.02
N GLY A 151 5.48 -13.77 21.11
CA GLY A 151 6.20 -13.62 22.38
C GLY A 151 5.55 -12.58 23.31
N ALA A 152 5.06 -11.48 22.75
CA ALA A 152 4.37 -10.41 23.50
C ALA A 152 2.97 -10.81 24.03
N GLN A 153 2.37 -11.88 23.48
CA GLN A 153 1.04 -12.36 23.89
C GLN A 153 1.07 -13.49 24.96
N LYS A 154 2.23 -13.88 25.46
CA LYS A 154 2.30 -14.77 26.65
C LYS A 154 2.08 -13.90 27.90
N PRO A 155 0.93 -13.99 28.60
CA PRO A 155 0.79 -13.38 29.92
C PRO A 155 1.72 -14.12 30.87
N ASP A 156 2.51 -13.36 31.64
CA ASP A 156 3.22 -13.88 32.80
C ASP A 156 2.22 -14.57 33.74
N GLY A 157 2.19 -15.87 33.63
CA GLY A 157 1.47 -16.73 34.61
C GLY A 157 2.24 -16.71 35.92
N LYS A 158 2.05 -15.71 36.75
CA LYS A 158 2.31 -15.77 38.18
C LYS A 158 1.11 -15.22 38.90
N THR A 159 0.21 -16.13 39.17
CA THR A 159 -0.75 -16.02 40.29
C THR A 159 -0.03 -16.53 41.54
N LEU A 160 0.04 -15.69 42.53
CA LEU A 160 0.12 -16.08 43.94
C LEU A 160 -1.26 -15.98 44.54
#